data_fc9aca590027aeb7bb112ce9e0825f01
#
_entry.id   fc9aca590027aeb7bb112ce9e0825f01
#
_cell.length_a   1.000
_cell.length_b   1.000
_cell.length_c   1.000
_cell.angle_alpha   90.00
_cell.angle_beta   90.00
_cell.angle_gamma   90.00
#
_symmetry.space_group_name_H-M   'P 1'
#
loop_
_entity.id
_entity.type
_entity.pdbx_description
1 polymer ?
#
loop_
_entity_poly.entity_id
_entity_poly.type
_entity_poly.pdbx_seq_one_letter_code
_entity_poly.pdbx_strand_id
1 'polypeptide(L)'
;MAPKKNPLNLNSLQLKTLTLLQELARLHGEPAPEEAEGHILIGGMPHPHGDHFHLGNSVVATRDASGLANEAAWVVLERKGLIKSHFPVAAIMTPAGMAYETGLRDEILHHSHH
;
A
#
# COMPACT_ATOMS: atom_id res chain seq x y z
N MET A 1 -5.76 13.96 -21.99
CA MET A 1 -5.54 13.09 -20.85
C MET A 1 -5.86 13.82 -19.56
N ALA A 2 -6.69 13.23 -18.75
CA ALA A 2 -7.01 13.85 -17.47
C ALA A 2 -5.78 13.82 -16.56
N PRO A 3 -5.47 14.88 -15.85
CA PRO A 3 -4.37 14.85 -14.89
C PRO A 3 -4.66 13.83 -13.79
N LYS A 4 -3.63 13.19 -13.32
CA LYS A 4 -3.75 12.30 -12.19
C LYS A 4 -4.14 13.10 -10.96
N LYS A 5 -5.13 12.60 -10.24
CA LYS A 5 -5.53 13.23 -8.99
C LYS A 5 -4.57 12.78 -7.90
N ASN A 6 -3.93 13.71 -7.26
CA ASN A 6 -3.04 13.46 -6.15
C ASN A 6 -3.17 14.63 -5.19
N PRO A 7 -4.35 14.74 -4.56
CA PRO A 7 -4.66 15.94 -3.76
C PRO A 7 -3.73 16.13 -2.57
N LEU A 8 -3.11 15.05 -2.08
CA LEU A 8 -2.22 15.15 -0.92
C LEU A 8 -0.76 15.29 -1.32
N ASN A 9 -0.47 15.41 -2.62
CA ASN A 9 0.88 15.62 -3.13
C ASN A 9 1.87 14.55 -2.67
N LEU A 10 1.46 13.28 -2.77
CA LEU A 10 2.35 12.17 -2.44
C LEU A 10 3.40 12.03 -3.54
N ASN A 11 4.63 11.73 -3.14
CA ASN A 11 5.68 11.48 -4.12
C ASN A 11 5.56 10.04 -4.66
N SER A 12 6.41 9.70 -5.62
CA SER A 12 6.35 8.41 -6.28
C SER A 12 6.49 7.24 -5.31
N LEU A 13 7.45 7.32 -4.39
CA LEU A 13 7.65 6.27 -3.39
C LEU A 13 6.42 6.10 -2.50
N GLN A 14 5.83 7.21 -2.06
CA GLN A 14 4.66 7.17 -1.19
C GLN A 14 3.45 6.60 -1.94
N LEU A 15 3.27 6.99 -3.20
CA LEU A 15 2.17 6.45 -4.01
C LEU A 15 2.32 4.95 -4.24
N LYS A 16 3.54 4.49 -4.54
CA LYS A 16 3.80 3.06 -4.71
C LYS A 16 3.53 2.29 -3.43
N THR A 17 4.00 2.82 -2.31
CA THR A 17 3.80 2.19 -1.00
C THR A 17 2.31 2.08 -0.67
N LEU A 18 1.57 3.17 -0.87
CA LEU A 18 0.13 3.15 -0.61
C LEU A 18 -0.59 2.15 -1.51
N THR A 19 -0.21 2.09 -2.79
CA THR A 19 -0.81 1.13 -3.73
C THR A 19 -0.62 -0.31 -3.24
N LEU A 20 0.58 -0.63 -2.77
CA LEU A 20 0.85 -1.97 -2.26
C LEU A 20 0.10 -2.26 -0.96
N LEU A 21 0.01 -1.27 -0.07
CA LEU A 21 -0.76 -1.44 1.16
C LEU A 21 -2.24 -1.65 0.87
N GLN A 22 -2.79 -0.92 -0.11
CA GLN A 22 -4.18 -1.14 -0.53
C GLN A 22 -4.39 -2.56 -1.04
N GLU A 23 -3.45 -3.07 -1.82
CA GLU A 23 -3.58 -4.43 -2.35
C GLU A 23 -3.44 -5.48 -1.25
N LEU A 24 -2.50 -5.29 -0.34
CA LEU A 24 -2.37 -6.16 0.82
C LEU A 24 -3.65 -6.18 1.64
N ALA A 25 -4.29 -5.04 1.81
CA ALA A 25 -5.55 -4.96 2.55
C ALA A 25 -6.65 -5.74 1.85
N ARG A 26 -6.72 -5.68 0.52
CA ARG A 26 -7.73 -6.44 -0.22
C ARG A 26 -7.50 -7.94 -0.14
N LEU A 27 -6.24 -8.37 -0.14
CA LEU A 27 -5.90 -9.79 -0.17
C LEU A 27 -5.91 -10.43 1.21
N HIS A 28 -5.42 -9.71 2.22
CA HIS A 28 -5.15 -10.30 3.53
C HIS A 28 -5.66 -9.45 4.69
N GLY A 29 -6.32 -8.33 4.41
CA GLY A 29 -6.77 -7.44 5.46
C GLY A 29 -7.90 -8.01 6.29
N GLU A 30 -7.98 -7.57 7.53
CA GLU A 30 -9.05 -7.93 8.46
C GLU A 30 -9.61 -6.66 9.06
N PRO A 31 -10.88 -6.65 9.48
CA PRO A 31 -11.40 -5.48 10.19
C PRO A 31 -10.52 -5.19 11.40
N ALA A 32 -10.18 -3.92 11.62
CA ALA A 32 -9.37 -3.53 12.76
C ALA A 32 -10.29 -3.43 13.99
N PRO A 33 -10.12 -4.30 15.02
CA PRO A 33 -11.14 -4.46 16.05
C PRO A 33 -11.36 -3.23 16.93
N GLU A 34 -10.32 -2.41 17.11
CA GLU A 34 -10.40 -1.26 18.00
C GLU A 34 -10.56 0.05 17.26
N GLU A 35 -10.79 -0.02 15.95
CA GLU A 35 -10.92 1.16 15.12
C GLU A 35 -12.36 1.33 14.65
N ALA A 36 -12.65 2.52 14.16
CA ALA A 36 -13.95 2.78 13.56
C ALA A 36 -14.16 1.92 12.33
N GLU A 37 -15.42 1.76 11.94
CA GLU A 37 -15.79 0.95 10.79
C GLU A 37 -15.04 1.41 9.54
N GLY A 38 -14.65 0.47 8.72
CA GLY A 38 -13.93 0.75 7.48
C GLY A 38 -12.42 0.73 7.61
N HIS A 39 -11.90 0.60 8.82
CA HIS A 39 -10.45 0.45 9.03
C HIS A 39 -10.06 -1.01 8.85
N ILE A 40 -8.94 -1.25 8.17
CA ILE A 40 -8.50 -2.59 7.80
C ILE A 40 -7.09 -2.82 8.31
N LEU A 41 -6.92 -3.86 9.11
CA LEU A 41 -5.62 -4.26 9.65
C LEU A 41 -4.90 -5.16 8.65
N ILE A 42 -3.65 -4.80 8.34
CA ILE A 42 -2.73 -5.65 7.59
C ILE A 42 -1.68 -6.13 8.58
N GLY A 43 -1.75 -7.41 8.94
CA GLY A 43 -0.84 -7.98 9.93
C GLY A 43 0.26 -8.79 9.29
N GLY A 44 1.28 -8.15 8.80
CA GLY A 44 2.40 -8.82 8.18
C GLY A 44 2.71 -8.22 6.83
N MET A 45 3.99 -7.93 6.63
CA MET A 45 4.44 -7.34 5.38
C MET A 45 5.20 -8.39 4.60
N PRO A 46 5.12 -8.39 3.26
CA PRO A 46 5.93 -9.29 2.45
C PRO A 46 7.40 -8.96 2.62
N HIS A 47 8.23 -9.99 2.50
CA HIS A 47 9.67 -9.85 2.56
C HIS A 47 10.25 -10.19 1.19
N PRO A 48 10.25 -9.22 0.27
CA PRO A 48 10.75 -9.50 -1.08
C PRO A 48 12.23 -9.87 -1.05
N HIS A 49 12.58 -10.85 -1.86
CA HIS A 49 13.97 -11.16 -2.11
C HIS A 49 14.10 -11.50 -3.60
N GLY A 50 15.25 -11.16 -4.18
CA GLY A 50 15.37 -11.18 -5.62
C GLY A 50 14.77 -9.92 -6.23
N ASP A 51 14.43 -9.99 -7.51
CA ASP A 51 14.00 -8.82 -8.25
C ASP A 51 12.47 -8.67 -8.37
N HIS A 52 11.73 -9.67 -7.92
CA HIS A 52 10.27 -9.59 -7.92
C HIS A 52 9.70 -10.51 -6.85
N PHE A 53 8.42 -10.30 -6.53
CA PHE A 53 7.69 -11.18 -5.62
C PHE A 53 6.22 -11.24 -6.07
N HIS A 54 5.50 -12.20 -5.53
CA HIS A 54 4.11 -12.42 -5.88
C HIS A 54 3.21 -11.84 -4.78
N LEU A 55 2.15 -11.16 -5.23
CA LEU A 55 1.15 -10.59 -4.35
C LEU A 55 -0.22 -10.98 -4.92
N GLY A 56 -0.82 -12.03 -4.33
CA GLY A 56 -2.01 -12.64 -4.92
C GLY A 56 -1.69 -13.17 -6.31
N ASN A 57 -2.45 -12.74 -7.29
CA ASN A 57 -2.24 -13.11 -8.68
C ASN A 57 -1.34 -12.13 -9.43
N SER A 58 -0.74 -11.19 -8.71
CA SER A 58 0.09 -10.17 -9.34
C SER A 58 1.55 -10.43 -9.09
N VAL A 59 2.40 -9.95 -9.98
CA VAL A 59 3.84 -9.92 -9.82
C VAL A 59 4.25 -8.48 -9.62
N VAL A 60 5.08 -8.23 -8.60
CA VAL A 60 5.53 -6.89 -8.25
C VAL A 60 7.04 -6.86 -8.32
N ALA A 61 7.60 -5.84 -8.99
CA ALA A 61 9.04 -5.63 -9.00
C ALA A 61 9.48 -5.18 -7.60
N THR A 62 10.54 -5.80 -7.09
CA THR A 62 11.02 -5.49 -5.75
C THR A 62 11.37 -4.02 -5.60
N ARG A 63 11.90 -3.39 -6.65
CA ARG A 63 12.22 -1.96 -6.61
C ARG A 63 11.00 -1.08 -6.36
N ASP A 64 9.81 -1.54 -6.75
CA ASP A 64 8.57 -0.78 -6.54
C ASP A 64 8.03 -0.95 -5.13
N ALA A 65 8.61 -1.87 -4.35
CA ALA A 65 8.17 -2.17 -3.00
C ALA A 65 9.14 -1.64 -1.93
N SER A 66 10.13 -0.84 -2.33
CA SER A 66 11.14 -0.38 -1.37
C SER A 66 10.54 0.45 -0.24
N GLY A 67 9.40 1.10 -0.48
CA GLY A 67 8.74 1.88 0.53
C GLY A 67 8.14 1.06 1.66
N LEU A 68 7.91 -0.24 1.45
CA LEU A 68 7.41 -1.10 2.53
C LEU A 68 8.44 -1.26 3.65
N ALA A 69 9.72 -1.06 3.35
CA ALA A 69 10.80 -1.09 4.33
C ALA A 69 11.32 0.32 4.67
N ASN A 70 10.61 1.36 4.25
CA ASN A 70 11.04 2.75 4.44
C ASN A 70 10.09 3.47 5.39
N GLU A 71 10.51 3.59 6.64
CA GLU A 71 9.66 4.20 7.67
C GLU A 71 9.23 5.62 7.32
N ALA A 72 10.09 6.39 6.65
CA ALA A 72 9.74 7.77 6.29
C ALA A 72 8.51 7.84 5.40
N ALA A 73 8.36 6.88 4.46
CA ALA A 73 7.17 6.84 3.63
C ALA A 73 5.92 6.56 4.46
N TRP A 74 6.02 5.64 5.43
CA TRP A 74 4.89 5.32 6.32
C TRP A 74 4.50 6.52 7.18
N VAL A 75 5.50 7.26 7.69
CA VAL A 75 5.24 8.43 8.53
C VAL A 75 4.43 9.48 7.75
N VAL A 76 4.79 9.70 6.48
CA VAL A 76 4.04 10.66 5.67
C VAL A 76 2.62 10.18 5.41
N LEU A 77 2.45 8.89 5.08
CA LEU A 77 1.12 8.35 4.85
C LEU A 77 0.24 8.45 6.09
N GLU A 78 0.81 8.21 7.27
CA GLU A 78 0.07 8.36 8.52
C GLU A 78 -0.29 9.81 8.79
N ARG A 79 0.65 10.72 8.57
CA ARG A 79 0.40 12.14 8.76
C ARG A 79 -0.73 12.65 7.87
N LYS A 80 -0.83 12.07 6.68
CA LYS A 80 -1.89 12.45 5.74
C LYS A 80 -3.22 11.74 6.01
N GLY A 81 -3.28 10.91 7.07
CA GLY A 81 -4.53 10.26 7.43
C GLY A 81 -4.89 9.03 6.62
N LEU A 82 -3.93 8.47 5.88
CA LEU A 82 -4.19 7.35 4.99
C LEU A 82 -3.95 6.00 5.65
N ILE A 83 -3.07 5.96 6.66
CA ILE A 83 -2.79 4.75 7.43
C ILE A 83 -2.57 5.10 8.89
N LYS A 84 -2.60 4.06 9.74
CA LYS A 84 -2.02 4.11 11.08
C LYS A 84 -0.88 3.12 11.08
N SER A 85 0.34 3.63 11.35
CA SER A 85 1.55 2.85 11.18
C SER A 85 1.90 2.04 12.41
N HIS A 86 2.22 0.77 12.20
CA HIS A 86 2.89 -0.08 13.17
C HIS A 86 4.16 -0.64 12.52
N PHE A 87 4.87 0.26 11.86
CA PHE A 87 6.08 -0.10 11.12
C PHE A 87 7.07 -0.85 12.02
N PRO A 88 7.72 -1.88 11.53
CA PRO A 88 7.62 -2.44 10.18
C PRO A 88 6.69 -3.64 10.06
N VAL A 89 5.94 -3.98 11.08
CA VAL A 89 5.26 -5.28 11.15
C VAL A 89 3.80 -5.23 10.69
N ALA A 90 3.16 -4.08 10.78
CA ALA A 90 1.73 -4.00 10.48
C ALA A 90 1.34 -2.58 10.10
N ALA A 91 0.17 -2.45 9.48
CA ALA A 91 -0.43 -1.15 9.19
C ALA A 91 -1.94 -1.28 9.29
N ILE A 92 -2.60 -0.19 9.64
CA ILE A 92 -4.06 -0.12 9.58
C ILE A 92 -4.41 0.87 8.49
N MET A 93 -5.15 0.39 7.47
CA MET A 93 -5.64 1.27 6.41
C MET A 93 -6.87 2.00 6.88
N THR A 94 -6.88 3.33 6.73
CA THR A 94 -8.08 4.10 6.99
C THR A 94 -9.01 4.04 5.77
N PRO A 95 -10.30 4.38 5.93
CA PRO A 95 -11.17 4.49 4.75
C PRO A 95 -10.61 5.43 3.70
N ALA A 96 -10.02 6.55 4.11
CA ALA A 96 -9.38 7.48 3.18
C ALA A 96 -8.21 6.83 2.45
N GLY A 97 -7.43 6.01 3.16
CA GLY A 97 -6.31 5.29 2.55
C GLY A 97 -6.76 4.29 1.52
N MET A 98 -7.86 3.58 1.79
CA MET A 98 -8.40 2.63 0.83
C MET A 98 -8.99 3.32 -0.39
N ALA A 99 -9.56 4.50 -0.20
CA ALA A 99 -10.22 5.23 -1.29
C ALA A 99 -9.28 6.08 -2.14
N TYR A 100 -8.05 6.28 -1.68
CA TYR A 100 -7.13 7.18 -2.38
C TYR A 100 -6.74 6.61 -3.74
N GLU A 101 -6.88 7.42 -4.78
CA GLU A 101 -6.52 7.03 -6.14
C GLU A 101 -5.04 7.30 -6.38
N THR A 102 -4.23 6.24 -6.33
CA THR A 102 -2.79 6.40 -6.54
C THR A 102 -2.43 6.51 -8.02
N GLY A 103 -3.27 5.94 -8.89
CA GLY A 103 -2.99 5.90 -10.32
C GLY A 103 -1.88 4.94 -10.72
N LEU A 104 -1.38 4.13 -9.79
CA LEU A 104 -0.24 3.24 -10.07
C LEU A 104 -0.58 1.77 -10.04
N ARG A 105 -1.84 1.42 -9.77
CA ARG A 105 -2.20 0.02 -9.59
C ARG A 105 -1.77 -0.84 -10.77
N ASP A 106 -2.09 -0.41 -11.98
CA ASP A 106 -1.77 -1.18 -13.18
C ASP A 106 -0.29 -1.11 -13.55
N GLU A 107 0.41 -0.10 -13.04
CA GLU A 107 1.84 0.05 -13.33
C GLU A 107 2.71 -0.86 -12.49
N ILE A 108 2.31 -1.17 -11.26
CA ILE A 108 3.15 -1.94 -10.36
C ILE A 108 2.60 -3.33 -10.03
N LEU A 109 1.31 -3.57 -10.28
CA LEU A 109 0.71 -4.88 -10.08
C LEU A 109 0.51 -5.53 -11.45
N HIS A 110 1.43 -6.41 -11.81
CA HIS A 110 1.41 -7.06 -13.12
C HIS A 110 0.76 -8.43 -13.00
N HIS A 111 -0.23 -8.69 -13.85
CA HIS A 111 -0.88 -10.00 -13.83
C HIS A 111 0.06 -11.10 -14.29
N SER A 112 0.01 -12.21 -13.58
CA SER A 112 0.78 -13.38 -13.94
C SER A 112 -0.06 -14.19 -14.93
N HIS A 113 0.45 -14.34 -16.15
CA HIS A 113 -0.23 -15.10 -17.20
C HIS A 113 0.40 -16.49 -17.30
N HIS A 114 -0.39 -17.48 -17.00
CA HIS A 114 0.07 -18.86 -17.13
C HIS A 114 -1.06 -19.74 -17.61
#